data_29c06e6e152ed993550ac654e1432028
#
_entry.id   29c06e6e152ed993550ac654e1432028
#
_cell.length_a   1.000
_cell.length_b   1.000
_cell.length_c   1.000
_cell.angle_alpha   90.00
_cell.angle_beta   90.00
_cell.angle_gamma   90.00
#
_symmetry.space_group_name_H-M   'P 1'
#
loop_
_entity.id
_entity.type
_entity.pdbx_description
1 polymer ?
#
loop_
_entity_poly.entity_id
_entity_poly.type
_entity_poly.pdbx_seq_one_letter_code
_entity_poly.pdbx_strand_id
1 'polypeptide(L)'
;QQADASASAFHTIVRDVALELSPLIAERALDFSLQAEPLTLPAHEWMLRELTRNLLHNAVRHTPPGGPLCITLARVGDQARLTVADGGPGVEPDLAKRLFQPFHSGAGGSGFGLGLAICHEITQALGGSIQLHNRRQNGRIVGLDAIVTLPLS
;
A
#
# COMPACT_ATOMS: atom_id res chain seq x y z
N GLN A 1 22.56 19.27 -1.05
CA GLN A 1 21.55 19.98 -1.79
C GLN A 1 20.54 19.03 -2.36
N GLN A 2 20.95 17.88 -2.64
CA GLN A 2 20.01 16.88 -3.07
C GLN A 2 19.03 16.50 -1.98
N ALA A 3 19.44 16.71 -0.74
CA ALA A 3 18.56 16.37 0.36
C ALA A 3 17.25 17.12 0.28
N ASP A 4 17.31 18.38 -0.17
CA ASP A 4 16.10 19.16 -0.27
C ASP A 4 15.15 18.59 -1.32
N ALA A 5 15.71 18.13 -2.42
CA ALA A 5 14.90 17.59 -3.48
C ALA A 5 14.23 16.27 -3.08
N SER A 6 14.71 15.66 -1.99
CA SER A 6 14.19 14.38 -1.56
C SER A 6 13.09 14.48 -0.53
N ALA A 7 12.75 15.70 -0.09
CA ALA A 7 11.69 15.85 0.92
C ALA A 7 10.34 15.96 0.24
N SER A 8 9.40 15.13 0.65
CA SER A 8 8.09 15.07 0.00
C SER A 8 6.96 14.98 1.02
N ALA A 9 5.86 15.64 0.71
CA ALA A 9 4.65 15.61 1.54
C ALA A 9 3.87 14.34 1.21
N PHE A 10 4.02 13.33 2.04
CA PHE A 10 3.45 12.02 1.77
C PHE A 10 1.92 12.05 1.76
N HIS A 11 1.33 12.84 2.65
CA HIS A 11 -0.13 12.92 2.70
C HIS A 11 -0.74 13.47 1.41
N THR A 12 -0.06 14.43 0.79
CA THR A 12 -0.52 14.98 -0.48
C THR A 12 -0.44 13.92 -1.58
N ILE A 13 0.66 13.16 -1.58
CA ILE A 13 0.85 12.11 -2.57
C ILE A 13 -0.23 11.04 -2.43
N VAL A 14 -0.54 10.64 -1.19
CA VAL A 14 -1.57 9.64 -0.95
C VAL A 14 -2.91 10.11 -1.50
N ARG A 15 -3.26 11.37 -1.25
CA ARG A 15 -4.51 11.92 -1.76
C ARG A 15 -4.54 11.99 -3.28
N ASP A 16 -3.42 12.39 -3.88
CA ASP A 16 -3.33 12.48 -5.33
C ASP A 16 -3.52 11.12 -5.98
N VAL A 17 -2.90 10.09 -5.41
CA VAL A 17 -3.03 8.74 -5.94
C VAL A 17 -4.46 8.23 -5.80
N ALA A 18 -5.09 8.53 -4.67
CA ALA A 18 -6.48 8.13 -4.47
C ALA A 18 -7.39 8.78 -5.50
N LEU A 19 -7.15 10.06 -5.80
CA LEU A 19 -7.91 10.74 -6.84
C LEU A 19 -7.66 10.11 -8.21
N GLU A 20 -6.42 9.77 -8.48
CA GLU A 20 -6.06 9.14 -9.75
C GLU A 20 -6.81 7.83 -9.94
N LEU A 21 -7.01 7.06 -8.88
CA LEU A 21 -7.65 5.75 -8.96
C LEU A 21 -9.16 5.82 -8.67
N SER A 22 -9.68 7.01 -8.41
CA SER A 22 -11.10 7.13 -8.06
C SER A 22 -12.05 6.57 -9.10
N PRO A 23 -11.77 6.66 -10.41
CA PRO A 23 -12.67 6.02 -11.37
C PRO A 23 -12.78 4.51 -11.18
N LEU A 24 -11.66 3.85 -10.86
CA LEU A 24 -11.69 2.41 -10.62
C LEU A 24 -12.44 2.08 -9.33
N ILE A 25 -12.24 2.90 -8.31
CA ILE A 25 -12.92 2.71 -7.03
C ILE A 25 -14.43 2.85 -7.24
N ALA A 26 -14.84 3.86 -7.99
CA ALA A 26 -16.26 4.10 -8.26
C ALA A 26 -16.84 3.00 -9.11
N GLU A 27 -16.10 2.53 -10.11
CA GLU A 27 -16.59 1.49 -11.01
C GLU A 27 -16.92 0.22 -10.24
N ARG A 28 -16.13 -0.10 -9.23
CA ARG A 28 -16.36 -1.29 -8.41
C ARG A 28 -17.24 -0.99 -7.21
N ALA A 29 -17.72 0.25 -7.08
CA ALA A 29 -18.62 0.68 -6.00
C ALA A 29 -18.04 0.38 -4.61
N LEU A 30 -16.72 0.57 -4.45
CA LEU A 30 -16.08 0.27 -3.18
C LEU A 30 -16.42 1.30 -2.13
N ASP A 31 -16.55 0.83 -0.88
CA ASP A 31 -16.76 1.70 0.26
C ASP A 31 -15.40 2.22 0.70
N PHE A 32 -15.01 3.36 0.15
CA PHE A 32 -13.64 3.87 0.28
C PHE A 32 -13.55 4.95 1.34
N SER A 33 -12.51 4.89 2.15
CA SER A 33 -12.20 5.96 3.10
C SER A 33 -10.70 6.23 3.11
N LEU A 34 -10.36 7.46 3.45
CA LEU A 34 -8.96 7.89 3.48
C LEU A 34 -8.75 8.84 4.64
N GLN A 35 -7.73 8.57 5.45
CA GLN A 35 -7.30 9.46 6.53
C GLN A 35 -5.80 9.59 6.44
N ALA A 36 -5.31 10.83 6.35
CA ALA A 36 -3.88 11.05 6.19
C ALA A 36 -3.43 12.23 7.04
N GLU A 37 -2.53 11.96 7.98
CA GLU A 37 -1.88 13.01 8.75
C GLU A 37 -0.87 13.73 7.88
N PRO A 38 -0.68 15.04 8.08
CA PRO A 38 0.35 15.77 7.34
C PRO A 38 1.74 15.27 7.75
N LEU A 39 2.42 14.59 6.84
CA LEU A 39 3.76 14.05 7.11
C LEU A 39 4.67 14.32 5.92
N THR A 40 5.88 14.76 6.21
CA THR A 40 6.90 15.00 5.20
C THR A 40 8.03 14.01 5.45
N LEU A 41 8.45 13.31 4.40
CA LEU A 41 9.47 12.28 4.48
C LEU A 41 10.68 12.64 3.62
N PRO A 42 11.88 12.18 4.02
CA PRO A 42 13.08 12.35 3.18
C PRO A 42 13.10 11.29 2.08
N ALA A 43 12.24 11.46 1.11
CA ALA A 43 12.09 10.52 0.01
C ALA A 43 11.65 11.27 -1.23
N HIS A 44 12.07 10.76 -2.39
CA HIS A 44 11.65 11.33 -3.66
C HIS A 44 10.16 11.10 -3.87
N GLU A 45 9.51 12.09 -4.44
CA GLU A 45 8.07 12.02 -4.67
C GLU A 45 7.69 10.80 -5.50
N TRP A 46 8.47 10.50 -6.54
CA TRP A 46 8.12 9.39 -7.43
C TRP A 46 8.13 8.05 -6.71
N MET A 47 9.02 7.89 -5.71
CA MET A 47 9.08 6.64 -4.95
C MET A 47 7.82 6.46 -4.10
N LEU A 48 7.44 7.53 -3.41
CA LEU A 48 6.23 7.47 -2.58
C LEU A 48 4.97 7.30 -3.43
N ARG A 49 4.95 7.91 -4.60
CA ARG A 49 3.82 7.80 -5.51
C ARG A 49 3.70 6.39 -6.08
N GLU A 50 4.82 5.82 -6.52
CA GLU A 50 4.82 4.46 -7.04
C GLU A 50 4.40 3.46 -5.97
N LEU A 51 4.94 3.62 -4.77
CA LEU A 51 4.60 2.75 -3.65
C LEU A 51 3.10 2.79 -3.38
N THR A 52 2.55 3.98 -3.25
CA THR A 52 1.14 4.16 -2.92
C THR A 52 0.25 3.64 -4.04
N ARG A 53 0.62 3.95 -5.29
CA ARG A 53 -0.18 3.52 -6.44
C ARG A 53 -0.25 2.01 -6.54
N ASN A 54 0.88 1.33 -6.36
CA ASN A 54 0.89 -0.12 -6.46
C ASN A 54 0.07 -0.77 -5.36
N LEU A 55 0.20 -0.26 -4.13
CA LEU A 55 -0.57 -0.82 -3.02
C LEU A 55 -2.06 -0.57 -3.20
N LEU A 56 -2.44 0.64 -3.56
CA LEU A 56 -3.85 0.96 -3.69
C LEU A 56 -4.47 0.24 -4.89
N HIS A 57 -3.75 0.17 -5.99
CA HIS A 57 -4.25 -0.52 -7.18
C HIS A 57 -4.49 -2.00 -6.89
N ASN A 58 -3.56 -2.65 -6.19
CA ASN A 58 -3.75 -4.04 -5.79
C ASN A 58 -4.99 -4.20 -4.91
N ALA A 59 -5.15 -3.29 -3.95
CA ALA A 59 -6.28 -3.36 -3.04
C ALA A 59 -7.61 -3.19 -3.77
N VAL A 60 -7.65 -2.28 -4.73
CA VAL A 60 -8.86 -2.08 -5.54
C VAL A 60 -9.20 -3.35 -6.31
N ARG A 61 -8.18 -3.97 -6.90
CA ARG A 61 -8.41 -5.17 -7.71
C ARG A 61 -8.90 -6.35 -6.90
N HIS A 62 -8.47 -6.47 -5.65
CA HIS A 62 -8.78 -7.66 -4.85
C HIS A 62 -9.98 -7.49 -3.94
N THR A 63 -10.49 -6.28 -3.78
CA THR A 63 -11.68 -6.07 -2.99
C THR A 63 -12.92 -6.38 -3.86
N PRO A 64 -13.82 -7.23 -3.38
CA PRO A 64 -15.04 -7.51 -4.14
C PRO A 64 -15.86 -6.24 -4.34
N PRO A 65 -16.65 -6.18 -5.42
CA PRO A 65 -17.50 -5.00 -5.64
C PRO A 65 -18.35 -4.69 -4.42
N GLY A 66 -18.39 -3.42 -4.06
CA GLY A 66 -19.13 -2.98 -2.88
C GLY A 66 -18.39 -3.16 -1.58
N GLY A 67 -17.20 -3.77 -1.59
CA GLY A 67 -16.47 -4.04 -0.37
C GLY A 67 -15.72 -2.84 0.19
N PRO A 68 -15.19 -2.98 1.40
CA PRO A 68 -14.49 -1.88 2.08
C PRO A 68 -13.05 -1.73 1.61
N LEU A 69 -12.61 -0.49 1.52
CA LEU A 69 -11.23 -0.17 1.19
C LEU A 69 -10.85 1.08 1.95
N CYS A 70 -9.85 0.98 2.80
CA CYS A 70 -9.43 2.10 3.62
C CYS A 70 -7.93 2.33 3.49
N ILE A 71 -7.53 3.58 3.32
CA ILE A 71 -6.11 3.93 3.32
C ILE A 71 -5.88 4.94 4.44
N THR A 72 -4.85 4.68 5.25
CA THR A 72 -4.53 5.49 6.41
C THR A 72 -3.05 5.82 6.40
N LEU A 73 -2.72 7.08 6.64
CA LEU A 73 -1.34 7.51 6.84
C LEU A 73 -1.26 8.18 8.19
N ALA A 74 -0.39 7.65 9.07
CA ALA A 74 -0.28 8.15 10.42
C ALA A 74 1.16 8.14 10.88
N ARG A 75 1.45 9.02 11.84
CA ARG A 75 2.75 9.02 12.49
C ARG A 75 2.72 8.05 13.66
N VAL A 76 3.73 7.17 13.73
CA VAL A 76 3.88 6.25 14.83
C VAL A 76 5.33 6.39 15.33
N GLY A 77 5.50 7.11 16.44
CA GLY A 77 6.83 7.43 16.93
C GLY A 77 7.54 8.35 15.95
N ASP A 78 8.72 7.93 15.50
CA ASP A 78 9.48 8.70 14.51
C ASP A 78 9.38 8.09 13.12
N GLN A 79 8.28 7.38 12.87
CA GLN A 79 8.06 6.73 11.58
C GLN A 79 6.70 7.10 11.03
N ALA A 80 6.58 7.01 9.71
CA ALA A 80 5.31 7.13 9.03
C ALA A 80 4.78 5.73 8.74
N ARG A 81 3.50 5.51 9.00
CA ARG A 81 2.87 4.22 8.72
C ARG A 81 1.74 4.43 7.72
N LEU A 82 1.86 3.76 6.58
CA LEU A 82 0.82 3.76 5.56
C LEU A 82 0.16 2.38 5.59
N THR A 83 -1.15 2.35 5.81
CA THR A 83 -1.91 1.12 5.82
C THR A 83 -2.96 1.15 4.73
N VAL A 84 -2.96 0.13 3.88
CA VAL A 84 -4.01 -0.05 2.88
C VAL A 84 -4.76 -1.31 3.27
N ALA A 85 -6.00 -1.12 3.74
CA ALA A 85 -6.83 -2.20 4.24
C ALA A 85 -7.92 -2.51 3.23
N ASP A 86 -7.84 -3.69 2.61
CA ASP A 86 -8.83 -4.08 1.61
C ASP A 86 -9.78 -5.14 2.16
N GLY A 87 -10.86 -5.40 1.43
CA GLY A 87 -11.83 -6.43 1.82
C GLY A 87 -11.70 -7.70 1.01
N GLY A 88 -10.51 -7.98 0.51
CA GLY A 88 -10.29 -9.14 -0.35
C GLY A 88 -10.07 -10.43 0.41
N PRO A 89 -9.66 -11.47 -0.32
CA PRO A 89 -9.52 -12.81 0.26
C PRO A 89 -8.24 -13.02 1.05
N GLY A 90 -7.37 -12.01 1.12
CA GLY A 90 -6.11 -12.17 1.82
C GLY A 90 -5.09 -12.91 0.98
N VAL A 91 -4.00 -13.29 1.64
CA VAL A 91 -2.87 -13.92 0.99
C VAL A 91 -2.35 -15.02 1.91
N GLU A 92 -1.99 -16.17 1.34
CA GLU A 92 -1.37 -17.22 2.14
C GLU A 92 0.00 -16.77 2.62
N PRO A 93 0.38 -17.11 3.87
CA PRO A 93 1.66 -16.62 4.42
C PRO A 93 2.88 -16.97 3.56
N ASP A 94 2.93 -18.16 3.01
CA ASP A 94 4.07 -18.55 2.18
C ASP A 94 4.12 -17.73 0.90
N LEU A 95 2.95 -17.50 0.32
CA LEU A 95 2.86 -16.70 -0.89
C LEU A 95 3.24 -15.25 -0.61
N ALA A 96 2.84 -14.72 0.54
CA ALA A 96 3.17 -13.35 0.90
C ALA A 96 4.68 -13.11 0.88
N LYS A 97 5.45 -14.07 1.40
CA LYS A 97 6.90 -13.93 1.39
C LYS A 97 7.46 -13.90 -0.03
N ARG A 98 6.88 -14.72 -0.92
CA ARG A 98 7.38 -14.79 -2.29
C ARG A 98 6.96 -13.62 -3.13
N LEU A 99 5.84 -12.97 -2.80
CA LEU A 99 5.35 -11.85 -3.59
C LEU A 99 6.28 -10.65 -3.54
N PHE A 100 7.14 -10.58 -2.54
CA PHE A 100 8.12 -9.51 -2.45
C PHE A 100 9.37 -9.78 -3.27
N GLN A 101 9.49 -10.95 -3.87
CA GLN A 101 10.63 -11.29 -4.71
C GLN A 101 10.31 -10.98 -6.17
N PRO A 102 11.25 -10.34 -6.87
CA PRO A 102 11.01 -10.00 -8.26
C PRO A 102 10.73 -11.26 -9.09
N PHE A 103 9.78 -11.14 -10.01
CA PHE A 103 9.48 -12.18 -11.00
C PHE A 103 8.98 -13.48 -10.41
N HIS A 104 8.54 -13.43 -9.19
CA HIS A 104 7.99 -14.64 -8.57
C HIS A 104 6.48 -14.74 -8.75
N SER A 105 5.91 -13.78 -9.39
CA SER A 105 4.47 -13.63 -9.49
C SER A 105 3.84 -14.59 -10.49
N GLY A 106 4.63 -15.14 -11.38
CA GLY A 106 4.07 -15.99 -12.41
C GLY A 106 3.31 -17.16 -11.87
N ALA A 107 3.59 -17.52 -10.64
CA ALA A 107 2.92 -18.64 -10.02
C ALA A 107 1.47 -18.29 -9.78
N GLY A 108 0.60 -18.98 -10.44
CA GLY A 108 -0.79 -18.95 -10.11
C GLY A 108 -1.59 -17.74 -10.54
N GLY A 109 -0.98 -16.80 -11.20
CA GLY A 109 -1.74 -15.64 -11.64
C GLY A 109 -2.50 -15.00 -10.51
N SER A 110 -1.86 -14.81 -9.37
CA SER A 110 -2.51 -14.27 -8.19
C SER A 110 -3.02 -12.85 -8.41
N GLY A 111 -2.49 -12.16 -9.40
CA GLY A 111 -2.84 -10.77 -9.64
C GLY A 111 -2.01 -9.79 -8.84
N PHE A 112 -1.11 -10.27 -7.98
CA PHE A 112 -0.26 -9.35 -7.22
C PHE A 112 0.93 -8.89 -8.04
N GLY A 113 1.50 -9.77 -8.84
CA GLY A 113 2.48 -9.40 -9.83
C GLY A 113 3.69 -8.68 -9.29
N LEU A 114 4.28 -7.87 -10.18
CA LEU A 114 5.47 -7.10 -9.84
C LEU A 114 5.18 -5.94 -8.89
N GLY A 115 3.92 -5.59 -8.73
CA GLY A 115 3.57 -4.43 -7.90
C GLY A 115 4.09 -4.52 -6.49
N LEU A 116 3.92 -5.68 -5.83
CA LEU A 116 4.41 -5.85 -4.46
C LEU A 116 5.92 -5.95 -4.41
N ALA A 117 6.55 -6.53 -5.42
CA ALA A 117 8.01 -6.57 -5.47
C ALA A 117 8.57 -5.15 -5.58
N ILE A 118 7.94 -4.31 -6.38
CA ILE A 118 8.35 -2.91 -6.49
C ILE A 118 8.19 -2.20 -5.15
N CYS A 119 7.07 -2.44 -4.47
CA CYS A 119 6.85 -1.84 -3.16
C CYS A 119 7.93 -2.27 -2.17
N HIS A 120 8.30 -3.53 -2.20
CA HIS A 120 9.35 -4.03 -1.32
C HIS A 120 10.68 -3.34 -1.62
N GLU A 121 11.01 -3.21 -2.90
CA GLU A 121 12.24 -2.55 -3.30
C GLU A 121 12.30 -1.11 -2.83
N ILE A 122 11.19 -0.40 -2.99
CA ILE A 122 11.13 1.00 -2.58
C ILE A 122 11.27 1.13 -1.08
N THR A 123 10.54 0.29 -0.31
CA THR A 123 10.63 0.38 1.14
C THR A 123 12.03 0.05 1.63
N GLN A 124 12.69 -0.92 1.00
CA GLN A 124 14.08 -1.23 1.37
C GLN A 124 15.00 -0.06 1.09
N ALA A 125 14.83 0.58 -0.06
CA ALA A 125 15.66 1.72 -0.43
C ALA A 125 15.45 2.90 0.54
N LEU A 126 14.27 3.01 1.12
CA LEU A 126 13.96 4.10 2.05
C LEU A 126 14.22 3.75 3.49
N GLY A 127 14.74 2.56 3.76
CA GLY A 127 15.05 2.16 5.13
C GLY A 127 13.86 1.75 5.94
N GLY A 128 12.78 1.36 5.28
CA GLY A 128 11.56 0.96 5.96
C GLY A 128 11.22 -0.50 5.75
N SER A 129 9.97 -0.83 5.95
CA SER A 129 9.50 -2.21 5.81
C SER A 129 8.07 -2.23 5.30
N ILE A 130 7.70 -3.40 4.74
CA ILE A 130 6.34 -3.64 4.30
C ILE A 130 5.92 -5.01 4.82
N GLN A 131 4.69 -5.10 5.32
CA GLN A 131 4.14 -6.33 5.86
C GLN A 131 2.73 -6.51 5.34
N LEU A 132 2.33 -7.77 5.17
CA LEU A 132 0.98 -8.13 4.76
C LEU A 132 0.36 -8.95 5.88
N HIS A 133 -0.80 -8.50 6.36
CA HIS A 133 -1.52 -9.18 7.44
C HIS A 133 -2.94 -9.49 7.02
N ASN A 134 -3.32 -10.75 7.08
CA ASN A 134 -4.70 -11.14 6.86
C ASN A 134 -5.53 -10.74 8.07
N ARG A 135 -6.62 -10.01 7.84
CA ARG A 135 -7.57 -9.73 8.93
C ARG A 135 -8.57 -10.87 9.00
N ARG A 136 -8.83 -11.31 10.22
CA ARG A 136 -9.75 -12.43 10.43
C ARG A 136 -10.91 -12.01 11.30
N GLN A 137 -12.05 -12.60 11.03
CA GLN A 137 -13.24 -12.41 11.83
C GLN A 137 -13.91 -13.77 11.97
N ASN A 138 -14.04 -14.25 13.19
CA ASN A 138 -14.60 -15.57 13.46
C ASN A 138 -13.86 -16.67 12.69
N GLY A 139 -12.53 -16.56 12.63
CA GLY A 139 -11.69 -17.54 11.96
C GLY A 139 -11.62 -17.44 10.46
N ARG A 140 -12.37 -16.52 9.87
CA ARG A 140 -12.39 -16.33 8.40
C ARG A 140 -11.61 -15.10 8.02
N ILE A 141 -10.91 -15.18 6.90
CA ILE A 141 -10.19 -14.03 6.37
C ILE A 141 -11.22 -13.09 5.75
N VAL A 142 -11.24 -11.84 6.23
CA VAL A 142 -12.16 -10.83 5.73
C VAL A 142 -11.46 -9.71 4.99
N GLY A 143 -10.13 -9.73 4.94
CA GLY A 143 -9.39 -8.70 4.22
C GLY A 143 -7.91 -8.81 4.45
N LEU A 144 -7.18 -7.90 3.83
CA LEU A 144 -5.73 -7.84 3.92
C LEU A 144 -5.31 -6.43 4.28
N ASP A 145 -4.41 -6.30 5.25
CA ASP A 145 -3.76 -5.04 5.57
C ASP A 145 -2.34 -5.06 5.01
N ALA A 146 -2.06 -4.16 4.09
CA ALA A 146 -0.69 -3.92 3.64
C ALA A 146 -0.16 -2.74 4.43
N ILE A 147 0.88 -2.96 5.22
CA ILE A 147 1.40 -1.98 6.16
C ILE A 147 2.82 -1.62 5.79
N VAL A 148 3.03 -0.35 5.47
CA VAL A 148 4.35 0.19 5.14
C VAL A 148 4.77 1.11 6.28
N THR A 149 6.02 0.92 6.74
CA THR A 149 6.60 1.76 7.77
C THR A 149 7.86 2.39 7.19
N LEU A 150 7.95 3.71 7.24
CA LEU A 150 9.07 4.45 6.69
C LEU A 150 9.59 5.45 7.71
N PRO A 151 10.92 5.66 7.77
CA PRO A 151 11.47 6.65 8.71
C PRO A 151 11.07 8.07 8.30
N LEU A 152 10.80 8.90 9.30
CA LEU A 152 10.46 10.31 9.06
C LEU A 152 11.71 11.18 8.91
N SER A 153 12.86 10.65 9.23
CA SER A 153 14.10 11.40 9.07
C SER A 153 15.30 10.49 8.89
#